data_aa644ce304071fc447bee7cb4f194a0d
#
_entry.id   aa644ce304071fc447bee7cb4f194a0d
#
_cell.length_a   1.000
_cell.length_b   1.000
_cell.length_c   1.000
_cell.angle_alpha   90.00
_cell.angle_beta   90.00
_cell.angle_gamma   90.00
#
_symmetry.space_group_name_H-M   'P 1'
#
loop_
_entity.id
_entity.type
_entity.pdbx_description
1 polymer ?
#
loop_
_entity_poly.entity_id
_entity_poly.type
_entity_poly.pdbx_seq_one_letter_code
_entity_poly.pdbx_strand_id
1 'polypeptide(L)' 'MYEVVKVVKGYEITRMKGTKGAYHVSVREGKGFREFHTFKTIKAATEFIEDVL' A
#
# COMPACT_ATOMS: atom_id res chain seq x y z
N MET A 1 -3.21 7.24 12.89
CA MET A 1 -2.52 8.03 11.84
C MET A 1 -1.64 7.12 10.99
N TYR A 2 -1.77 7.23 9.69
CA TYR A 2 -0.97 6.41 8.77
C TYR A 2 0.32 7.12 8.42
N GLU A 3 1.37 6.34 8.22
CA GLU A 3 2.64 6.87 7.75
C GLU A 3 3.06 6.15 6.47
N VAL A 4 3.69 6.87 5.55
CA VAL A 4 4.22 6.27 4.33
C VAL A 4 5.53 5.60 4.66
N VAL A 5 5.62 4.29 4.43
CA VAL A 5 6.84 3.53 4.71
C VAL A 5 7.68 3.28 3.45
N LYS A 6 7.05 3.30 2.28
CA LYS A 6 7.74 3.11 1.02
C LYS A 6 6.88 3.60 -0.13
N VAL A 7 7.52 4.03 -1.20
CA VAL A 7 6.83 4.40 -2.45
C VAL A 7 7.38 3.51 -3.57
N VAL A 8 6.48 2.85 -4.30
CA VAL A 8 6.84 1.99 -5.42
C VAL A 8 5.98 2.37 -6.62
N LYS A 9 6.60 2.69 -7.74
CA LYS A 9 5.91 3.11 -8.97
C LYS A 9 4.90 4.23 -8.76
N GLY A 10 5.16 5.13 -7.82
CA GLY A 10 4.25 6.20 -7.50
C GLY A 10 3.13 5.83 -6.53
N TYR A 11 3.01 4.57 -6.17
CA TYR A 11 2.04 4.11 -5.19
C TYR A 11 2.68 4.10 -3.80
N GLU A 12 1.94 4.61 -2.82
CA GLU A 12 2.42 4.68 -1.45
C GLU A 12 2.00 3.46 -0.66
N ILE A 13 2.96 2.88 0.05
CA ILE A 13 2.69 1.82 1.01
C ILE A 13 2.63 2.50 2.37
N THR A 14 1.50 2.39 3.04
CA THR A 14 1.27 3.04 4.32
C THR A 14 1.08 2.02 5.43
N ARG A 15 1.33 2.46 6.65
CA ARG A 15 1.13 1.66 7.85
C ARG A 15 0.55 2.55 8.93
N MET A 16 -0.42 2.03 9.69
CA MET A 16 -0.92 2.75 10.83
C MET A 16 0.17 2.78 11.89
N LYS A 17 0.47 3.97 12.39
CA LYS A 17 1.52 4.15 13.38
C LYS A 17 1.24 3.32 14.63
N GLY A 18 2.24 2.56 15.05
CA GLY A 18 2.11 1.69 16.22
C GLY A 18 1.61 0.28 15.91
N THR A 19 1.29 -0.02 14.65
CA THR A 19 0.81 -1.33 14.22
C THR A 19 1.87 -2.05 13.42
N LYS A 20 2.03 -3.34 13.66
CA LYS A 20 2.96 -4.18 12.90
C LYS A 20 2.17 -5.17 12.05
N GLY A 21 2.69 -5.48 10.88
CA GLY A 21 2.12 -6.50 10.00
C GLY A 21 0.85 -6.10 9.28
N ALA A 22 0.59 -4.80 9.17
CA ALA A 22 -0.56 -4.30 8.44
C ALA A 22 -0.12 -3.14 7.56
N TYR A 23 0.20 -3.44 6.31
CA TYR A 23 0.64 -2.46 5.33
C TYR A 23 -0.45 -2.30 4.27
N HIS A 24 -0.75 -1.08 3.93
CA HIS A 24 -1.85 -0.76 3.03
C HIS A 24 -1.33 -0.11 1.76
N VAL A 25 -1.85 -0.58 0.63
CA VAL A 25 -1.60 0.05 -0.66
C VAL A 25 -2.92 0.67 -1.12
N SER A 26 -2.89 1.95 -1.40
CA SER A 26 -4.04 2.67 -1.92
C SER A 26 -3.93 2.76 -3.42
N VAL A 27 -4.90 2.20 -4.12
CA VAL A 27 -4.95 2.22 -5.58
C VAL A 27 -6.11 3.10 -6.01
N ARG A 28 -5.82 4.05 -6.88
CA ARG A 28 -6.85 4.91 -7.43
C ARG A 28 -7.31 4.34 -8.76
N GLU A 29 -8.56 3.95 -8.85
CA GLU A 29 -9.12 3.46 -10.08
C GLU A 29 -10.09 4.46 -10.69
N GLY A 30 -9.89 4.75 -11.97
CA GLY A 30 -10.81 5.48 -12.82
C GLY A 30 -11.38 6.75 -12.19
N LYS A 31 -12.65 6.76 -11.91
CA LYS A 31 -13.42 7.94 -11.49
C LYS A 31 -13.26 8.32 -10.01
N GLY A 32 -12.09 8.08 -9.44
CA GLY A 32 -11.83 8.48 -8.07
C GLY A 32 -12.11 7.42 -7.02
N PHE A 33 -12.44 6.21 -7.42
CA PHE A 33 -12.56 5.09 -6.48
C PHE A 33 -11.19 4.69 -6.00
N ARG A 34 -11.12 4.36 -4.71
CA ARG A 34 -9.88 3.87 -4.11
C ARG A 34 -10.10 2.46 -3.60
N GLU A 35 -9.24 1.56 -4.01
CA GLU A 35 -9.15 0.25 -3.42
C GLU A 35 -8.00 0.22 -2.44
N PHE A 36 -8.22 -0.39 -1.30
CA PHE A 36 -7.17 -0.63 -0.33
C PHE A 36 -6.85 -2.11 -0.29
N HIS A 37 -5.58 -2.41 -0.43
CA HIS A 37 -5.08 -3.77 -0.30
C HIS A 37 -4.21 -3.82 0.94
N THR A 38 -4.39 -4.85 1.76
CA THR A 38 -3.66 -5.00 3.01
C THR A 38 -2.71 -6.19 2.92
N PHE A 39 -1.48 -5.97 3.36
CA PHE A 39 -0.43 -6.97 3.31
C PHE A 39 0.25 -7.09 4.68
N LYS A 40 0.84 -8.25 4.95
CA LYS A 40 1.53 -8.49 6.21
C LYS A 40 2.94 -7.93 6.24
N THR A 41 3.55 -7.72 5.06
CA THR A 41 4.91 -7.22 4.95
C THR A 41 5.03 -6.18 3.86
N ILE A 42 6.07 -5.34 3.96
CA ILE A 42 6.38 -4.36 2.92
C ILE A 42 6.75 -5.08 1.62
N LYS A 43 7.44 -6.21 1.74
CA LYS A 43 7.82 -7.01 0.57
C LYS A 43 6.60 -7.47 -0.21
N ALA A 44 5.59 -7.99 0.47
CA ALA A 44 4.37 -8.45 -0.18
C ALA A 44 3.64 -7.30 -0.88
N ALA A 45 3.56 -6.15 -0.23
CA ALA A 45 2.96 -4.96 -0.83
C ALA A 45 3.74 -4.49 -2.06
N THR A 46 5.07 -4.50 -1.97
CA THR A 46 5.95 -4.12 -3.09
C THR A 46 5.75 -5.06 -4.28
N GLU A 47 5.74 -6.36 -4.03
CA GLU A 47 5.53 -7.36 -5.08
C GLU A 47 4.18 -7.20 -5.76
N PHE A 48 3.15 -6.92 -4.98
CA PHE A 48 1.82 -6.66 -5.54
C PHE A 48 1.85 -5.47 -6.50
N ILE A 49 2.47 -4.38 -6.10
CA ILE A 49 2.57 -3.19 -6.95
C ILE A 49 3.34 -3.49 -8.21
N GLU A 50 4.46 -4.18 -8.11
CA GLU A 50 5.30 -4.48 -9.26
C GLU A 50 4.67 -5.47 -10.24
N ASP A 51 3.91 -6.44 -9.73
CA ASP A 51 3.34 -7.49 -10.56
C ASP A 51 1.96 -7.13 -11.11
N VAL A 52 1.16 -6.42 -10.35
CA VAL A 52 -0.25 -6.15 -10.69
C VAL A 52 -0.43 -4.74 -11.24
N LEU A 53 0.28 -3.80 -10.68
CA LEU A 53 0.16 -2.40 -11.07
C LEU A 53 1.35 -1.95 -11.90
#